data_fe08de104cff166fb64094c6b2c7fa81
#
_entry.id   fe08de104cff166fb64094c6b2c7fa81
#
_cell.length_a   1.000
_cell.length_b   1.000
_cell.length_c   1.000
_cell.angle_alpha   90.00
_cell.angle_beta   90.00
_cell.angle_gamma   90.00
#
_symmetry.space_group_name_H-M   'P 1'
#
loop_
_entity.id
_entity.type
_entity.pdbx_description
1 polymer ?
#
loop_
_entity_poly.entity_id
_entity_poly.type
_entity_poly.pdbx_seq_one_letter_code
_entity_poly.pdbx_strand_id
1 'polypeptide(L)' 'MNEYINLTNKQLSEMFYKSRIAVNSITESMPVNDKQYLLKRHKDLSSEILRRGVGFLL' A
#
# COMPACT_ATOMS: atom_id res chain seq x y z
N MET A 1 -14.44 2.17 -3.43
CA MET A 1 -14.02 1.19 -4.45
C MET A 1 -12.50 1.10 -4.47
N ASN A 2 -11.95 -0.10 -4.46
CA ASN A 2 -10.50 -0.29 -4.45
C ASN A 2 -9.93 -0.15 -5.86
N GLU A 3 -9.14 0.90 -6.09
CA GLU A 3 -8.55 1.16 -7.41
C GLU A 3 -7.47 0.14 -7.81
N TYR A 4 -7.02 -0.68 -6.86
CA TYR A 4 -5.95 -1.65 -7.09
C TYR A 4 -6.45 -3.02 -7.55
N ILE A 5 -7.76 -3.17 -7.72
CA ILE A 5 -8.37 -4.45 -8.07
C ILE A 5 -7.93 -4.96 -9.45
N ASN A 6 -7.59 -4.06 -10.37
CA ASN A 6 -7.20 -4.40 -11.73
C ASN A 6 -5.70 -4.60 -11.93
N LEU A 7 -4.90 -4.44 -10.87
CA LEU A 7 -3.45 -4.64 -10.97
C LEU A 7 -3.10 -6.11 -11.02
N THR A 8 -2.03 -6.44 -11.77
CA THR A 8 -1.45 -7.79 -11.69
C THR A 8 -0.82 -8.01 -10.32
N ASN A 9 -0.59 -9.27 -9.95
CA ASN A 9 0.07 -9.58 -8.69
C ASN A 9 1.45 -8.93 -8.61
N LYS A 10 2.19 -8.93 -9.71
CA LYS A 10 3.52 -8.29 -9.76
C LYS A 10 3.41 -6.79 -9.51
N GLN A 11 2.49 -6.11 -10.21
CA GLN A 11 2.27 -4.68 -10.03
C GLN A 11 1.85 -4.37 -8.60
N LEU A 12 0.95 -5.16 -8.05
CA LEU A 12 0.44 -4.97 -6.70
C LEU A 12 1.56 -5.11 -5.66
N SER A 13 2.39 -6.15 -5.79
CA SER A 13 3.49 -6.36 -4.85
C SER A 13 4.52 -5.24 -4.92
N GLU A 14 4.85 -4.76 -6.12
CA GLU A 14 5.77 -3.64 -6.29
C GLU A 14 5.23 -2.37 -5.63
N MET A 15 3.95 -2.06 -5.84
CA MET A 15 3.31 -0.90 -5.22
C MET A 15 3.26 -1.04 -3.70
N PHE A 16 3.00 -2.25 -3.21
CA PHE A 16 2.97 -2.52 -1.78
C PHE A 16 4.33 -2.24 -1.14
N TYR A 17 5.41 -2.73 -1.72
CA TYR A 17 6.75 -2.48 -1.20
C TYR A 17 7.09 -1.00 -1.20
N LYS A 18 6.75 -0.28 -2.29
CA LYS A 18 6.98 1.16 -2.36
C LYS A 18 6.18 1.91 -1.29
N SER A 19 4.93 1.53 -1.08
CA SER A 19 4.10 2.17 -0.07
C SER A 19 4.62 1.88 1.34
N ARG A 20 5.14 0.68 1.58
CA ARG A 20 5.73 0.31 2.86
C ARG A 20 6.93 1.18 3.18
N ILE A 21 7.81 1.40 2.20
CA ILE A 21 8.96 2.28 2.37
C ILE A 21 8.49 3.70 2.67
N ALA A 22 7.50 4.19 1.95
CA ALA A 22 6.95 5.53 2.17
C ALA A 22 6.37 5.68 3.58
N VAL A 23 5.61 4.67 4.04
CA VAL A 23 5.02 4.69 5.39
C VAL A 23 6.11 4.69 6.46
N ASN A 24 7.16 3.88 6.26
CA ASN A 24 8.27 3.82 7.21
C ASN A 24 9.10 5.11 7.24
N SER A 25 8.96 5.96 6.22
CA SER A 25 9.66 7.24 6.14
C SER A 25 8.86 8.42 6.70
N ILE A 26 7.65 8.16 7.24
CA ILE A 26 6.83 9.20 7.84
C ILE A 26 7.55 9.77 9.05
N THR A 27 7.63 11.13 9.10
CA THR A 27 8.22 11.86 10.21
C THR A 27 7.20 12.77 10.87
N GLU A 28 7.50 13.26 12.09
CA GLU A 28 6.60 14.16 12.79
C GLU A 28 6.42 15.49 12.05
N SER A 29 7.42 15.91 11.27
CA SER A 29 7.34 17.15 10.50
C SER A 29 6.51 17.04 9.24
N MET A 30 6.13 15.83 8.84
CA MET A 30 5.32 15.63 7.65
C MET A 30 3.88 16.15 7.86
N PRO A 31 3.29 16.85 6.88
CA PRO A 31 1.89 17.30 6.99
C PRO A 31 0.93 16.14 7.26
N VAL A 32 -0.10 16.41 8.07
CA VAL A 32 -1.09 15.39 8.45
C VAL A 32 -1.76 14.79 7.22
N ASN A 33 -2.10 15.61 6.23
CA ASN A 33 -2.75 15.13 5.01
C ASN A 33 -1.87 14.13 4.26
N ASP A 34 -0.57 14.37 4.21
CA ASP A 34 0.37 13.46 3.55
C ASP A 34 0.49 12.15 4.31
N LYS A 35 0.55 12.21 5.64
CA LYS A 35 0.57 11.00 6.47
C LYS A 35 -0.67 10.15 6.23
N GLN A 36 -1.84 10.78 6.25
CA GLN A 36 -3.12 10.09 6.05
C GLN A 36 -3.20 9.46 4.66
N TYR A 37 -2.73 10.17 3.65
CA TYR A 37 -2.71 9.65 2.28
C TYR A 37 -1.86 8.39 2.18
N LEU A 38 -0.65 8.41 2.73
CA LEU A 38 0.27 7.28 2.68
C LEU A 38 -0.28 6.08 3.45
N LEU A 39 -0.84 6.33 4.63
CA LEU A 39 -1.41 5.26 5.46
C LEU A 39 -2.63 4.63 4.79
N LYS A 40 -3.50 5.44 4.21
CA LYS A 40 -4.69 4.95 3.51
C LYS A 40 -4.29 4.12 2.30
N ARG A 41 -3.34 4.62 1.51
CA ARG A 41 -2.85 3.89 0.33
C ARG A 41 -2.29 2.53 0.72
N HIS A 42 -1.47 2.49 1.76
CA HIS A 42 -0.89 1.25 2.25
C HIS A 42 -1.98 0.28 2.73
N LYS A 43 -2.98 0.80 3.44
CA LYS A 43 -4.11 0.01 3.91
C LYS A 43 -4.90 -0.59 2.74
N ASP A 44 -5.17 0.21 1.71
CA ASP A 44 -5.91 -0.26 0.54
C ASP A 44 -5.13 -1.34 -0.21
N LEU A 45 -3.82 -1.16 -0.39
CA LEU A 45 -2.96 -2.16 -1.01
C LEU A 45 -2.94 -3.45 -0.20
N SER A 46 -2.82 -3.35 1.12
CA SER A 46 -2.84 -4.50 2.02
C SER A 46 -4.16 -5.26 1.93
N SER A 47 -5.28 -4.53 1.83
CA SER A 47 -6.61 -5.14 1.71
C SER A 47 -6.74 -5.94 0.43
N GLU A 48 -6.24 -5.42 -0.69
CA GLU A 48 -6.28 -6.15 -1.96
C GLU A 48 -5.40 -7.40 -1.91
N ILE A 49 -4.22 -7.29 -1.30
CA ILE A 49 -3.32 -8.44 -1.13
C ILE A 49 -4.00 -9.53 -0.31
N LEU A 50 -4.64 -9.16 0.81
CA LEU A 50 -5.35 -10.11 1.65
C LEU A 50 -6.52 -10.77 0.90
N ARG A 51 -7.23 -10.00 0.07
CA ARG A 51 -8.32 -10.53 -0.74
C ARG A 51 -7.83 -11.60 -1.71
N ARG A 52 -6.65 -11.42 -2.29
CA ARG A 52 -6.05 -12.37 -3.26
C ARG A 52 -5.34 -13.52 -2.58
N GLY A 53 -5.03 -13.40 -1.28
CA GLY A 53 -4.17 -14.32 -0.56
C GLY A 53 -2.72 -13.87 -0.60
N VAL A 54 -2.04 -13.90 0.54
CA VAL A 54 -0.69 -13.34 0.68
C VAL A 54 0.40 -14.23 0.09
N GLY A 55 0.05 -15.43 -0.36
CA GLY A 55 1.04 -16.38 -0.85
C GLY A 55 1.92 -15.88 -1.98
N PHE A 56 1.40 -14.98 -2.81
CA PHE A 56 2.17 -14.49 -3.95
C PHE A 56 3.26 -13.49 -3.56
N LEU A 57 3.28 -13.05 -2.30
CA LEU A 57 4.35 -12.20 -1.77
C LEU A 57 5.55 -13.01 -1.27
N LEU A 58 5.34 -14.28 -1.09
CA LEU A 58 6.37 -15.20 -0.63
C LEU A 58 7.18 -15.74 -1.81
#